data_f77e484b2e8a304909da0fe989432d55
#
_entry.id   f77e484b2e8a304909da0fe989432d55
#
_cell.length_a   1.000
_cell.length_b   1.000
_cell.length_c   1.000
_cell.angle_alpha   90.00
_cell.angle_beta   90.00
_cell.angle_gamma   90.00
#
_symmetry.space_group_name_H-M   'P 1'
#
loop_
_entity.id
_entity.type
_entity.pdbx_description
1 polymer ?
#
loop_
_entity_poly.entity_id
_entity_poly.type
_entity_poly.pdbx_seq_one_letter_code
_entity_poly.pdbx_strand_id
1 'polypeptide(L)'
;MLRFIAGIFFGLTTLVAADSFDVCVYGGNASGVMAACAAAKEGAKVIVVEPSRWLGGMTGGGLMHIDWGREEAVSGSTRPILKKDHKDAQYRAVFAEMLQAAGVTVLFEHRVGAVEKSAGAIRAISLDLAPFDETGCPPAAPMKAGARVIAAKVFIDCSYEGDLMARAGVAYAYGREAKSTYGESLAGAQPPMSIYAIDPYVKAGDPQSGLLPGLQSTPVAPVGEADKLTMGYGFRWRFVFKGESLPIEPPANYDPKQFELYRRAFQQGVDILSGRVMRGKVDGWEKSGGRVYSGGAGNLARALFAPTNYGHNAGYADGDYATRARIWKEQQDFVRGMTHFLRTDPSVPAKQKEIALSAGLEKGAFDDTKGYPHQLYVREARRMVSDYVVTQKDMEGKAAPADSVGIASYGVDEWPYATVPLDGKVALMGGYYSMLYLEDEHRGIYRIPYRSIVPKKDQCTNLLVPVCVSASHIAMTSIRMEPVWMILGESAGVAASLAVKAGTSVQDVPYAELYPKLRALTQKVDLPKKKETKPK
;
A
#
# COMPACT_ATOMS: atom_id res chain seq x y z
N MET A 1 -9.56 66.14 15.44
CA MET A 1 -10.33 64.97 15.91
C MET A 1 -10.77 64.14 14.70
N LEU A 2 -9.98 63.19 14.30
CA LEU A 2 -10.34 62.22 13.24
C LEU A 2 -10.77 60.92 13.92
N ARG A 3 -12.03 60.52 13.72
CA ARG A 3 -12.55 59.24 14.19
C ARG A 3 -12.25 58.17 13.13
N PHE A 4 -11.39 57.20 13.46
CA PHE A 4 -11.23 55.95 12.70
C PHE A 4 -12.41 55.03 13.00
N ILE A 5 -13.20 54.69 11.98
CA ILE A 5 -14.21 53.66 12.02
C ILE A 5 -13.51 52.38 11.58
N ALA A 6 -13.25 51.44 12.50
CA ALA A 6 -12.78 50.09 12.19
C ALA A 6 -13.98 49.28 11.69
N GLY A 7 -14.02 49.02 10.39
CA GLY A 7 -14.97 48.11 9.79
C GLY A 7 -14.59 46.66 10.12
N ILE A 8 -15.41 45.97 10.89
CA ILE A 8 -15.29 44.52 11.12
C ILE A 8 -15.86 43.82 9.87
N PHE A 9 -14.98 43.29 9.04
CA PHE A 9 -15.38 42.38 7.97
C PHE A 9 -15.75 41.03 8.58
N PHE A 10 -17.02 40.74 8.77
CA PHE A 10 -17.54 39.39 8.94
C PHE A 10 -17.46 38.69 7.58
N GLY A 11 -16.45 37.86 7.40
CA GLY A 11 -16.44 36.93 6.28
C GLY A 11 -17.61 35.95 6.41
N LEU A 12 -18.61 36.04 5.53
CA LEU A 12 -19.62 34.99 5.37
C LEU A 12 -18.90 33.73 4.89
N THR A 13 -18.54 32.84 5.80
CA THR A 13 -18.26 31.44 5.46
C THR A 13 -19.60 30.81 5.08
N THR A 14 -19.82 30.56 3.77
CA THR A 14 -20.93 29.72 3.32
C THR A 14 -20.76 28.34 3.97
N LEU A 15 -21.60 28.05 4.97
CA LEU A 15 -21.69 26.70 5.53
C LEU A 15 -22.12 25.76 4.40
N VAL A 16 -21.22 24.91 3.93
CA VAL A 16 -21.56 23.78 3.07
C VAL A 16 -22.37 22.81 3.92
N ALA A 17 -23.62 22.56 3.55
CA ALA A 17 -24.46 21.60 4.26
C ALA A 17 -23.79 20.21 4.22
N ALA A 18 -23.71 19.54 5.35
CA ALA A 18 -23.10 18.21 5.43
C ALA A 18 -24.07 17.14 4.90
N ASP A 19 -23.61 16.32 3.97
CA ASP A 19 -24.30 15.08 3.60
C ASP A 19 -24.18 14.07 4.75
N SER A 20 -25.30 13.46 5.18
CA SER A 20 -25.33 12.59 6.35
C SER A 20 -25.52 11.11 6.00
N PHE A 21 -24.69 10.27 6.63
CA PHE A 21 -24.67 8.82 6.46
C PHE A 21 -24.59 8.11 7.81
N ASP A 22 -24.87 6.80 7.82
CA ASP A 22 -24.60 5.96 8.99
C ASP A 22 -23.12 5.60 9.03
N VAL A 23 -22.55 5.21 7.89
CA VAL A 23 -21.14 4.80 7.76
C VAL A 23 -20.48 5.56 6.60
N CYS A 24 -19.33 6.16 6.87
CA CYS A 24 -18.44 6.73 5.85
C CYS A 24 -17.18 5.88 5.76
N VAL A 25 -16.93 5.30 4.59
CA VAL A 25 -15.69 4.56 4.27
C VAL A 25 -14.78 5.48 3.47
N TYR A 26 -13.59 5.75 3.99
CA TYR A 26 -12.55 6.51 3.30
C TYR A 26 -11.53 5.58 2.67
N GLY A 27 -11.40 5.63 1.34
CA GLY A 27 -10.62 4.71 0.50
C GLY A 27 -11.50 3.63 -0.14
N GLY A 28 -11.71 3.72 -1.46
CA GLY A 28 -12.47 2.77 -2.28
C GLY A 28 -11.59 1.63 -2.82
N ASN A 29 -10.51 1.26 -2.12
CA ASN A 29 -9.72 0.08 -2.43
C ASN A 29 -10.51 -1.21 -2.12
N ALA A 30 -9.93 -2.38 -2.35
CA ALA A 30 -10.64 -3.64 -2.17
C ALA A 30 -11.20 -3.80 -0.74
N SER A 31 -10.44 -3.40 0.30
CA SER A 31 -10.91 -3.41 1.69
C SER A 31 -12.11 -2.49 1.90
N GLY A 32 -12.07 -1.27 1.34
CA GLY A 32 -13.14 -0.29 1.46
C GLY A 32 -14.43 -0.71 0.77
N VAL A 33 -14.33 -1.35 -0.39
CA VAL A 33 -15.49 -1.94 -1.08
C VAL A 33 -16.13 -3.02 -0.20
N MET A 34 -15.33 -3.93 0.37
CA MET A 34 -15.83 -4.98 1.26
C MET A 34 -16.49 -4.40 2.51
N ALA A 35 -15.88 -3.37 3.12
CA ALA A 35 -16.42 -2.68 4.29
C ALA A 35 -17.78 -2.02 3.97
N ALA A 36 -17.86 -1.29 2.86
CA ALA A 36 -19.07 -0.60 2.44
C ALA A 36 -20.21 -1.57 2.14
N CYS A 37 -19.93 -2.63 1.37
CA CYS A 37 -20.93 -3.65 1.05
C CYS A 37 -21.43 -4.40 2.30
N ALA A 38 -20.53 -4.73 3.24
CA ALA A 38 -20.91 -5.39 4.48
C ALA A 38 -21.79 -4.48 5.36
N ALA A 39 -21.43 -3.20 5.50
CA ALA A 39 -22.21 -2.24 6.25
C ALA A 39 -23.60 -2.01 5.63
N ALA A 40 -23.67 -1.85 4.31
CA ALA A 40 -24.96 -1.66 3.60
C ALA A 40 -25.86 -2.89 3.70
N LYS A 41 -25.29 -4.11 3.59
CA LYS A 41 -26.05 -5.37 3.78
C LYS A 41 -26.65 -5.48 5.18
N GLU A 42 -26.02 -4.92 6.18
CA GLU A 42 -26.56 -4.81 7.55
C GLU A 42 -27.57 -3.67 7.71
N GLY A 43 -27.91 -2.93 6.65
CA GLY A 43 -28.95 -1.90 6.62
C GLY A 43 -28.47 -0.48 6.89
N ALA A 44 -27.17 -0.22 6.93
CA ALA A 44 -26.61 1.13 7.08
C ALA A 44 -26.69 1.92 5.77
N LYS A 45 -26.93 3.24 5.86
CA LYS A 45 -26.74 4.19 4.75
C LYS A 45 -25.25 4.50 4.62
N VAL A 46 -24.63 4.10 3.51
CA VAL A 46 -23.17 4.11 3.35
C VAL A 46 -22.71 5.03 2.22
N ILE A 47 -21.60 5.74 2.47
CA ILE A 47 -20.82 6.43 1.43
C ILE A 47 -19.40 5.91 1.41
N VAL A 48 -18.84 5.70 0.21
CA VAL A 48 -17.41 5.52 -0.04
C VAL A 48 -16.84 6.82 -0.59
N VAL A 49 -15.78 7.32 0.02
CA VAL A 49 -14.99 8.45 -0.47
C VAL A 49 -13.67 7.90 -1.02
N GLU A 50 -13.46 8.04 -2.32
CA GLU A 50 -12.26 7.55 -3.00
C GLU A 50 -11.43 8.74 -3.51
N PRO A 51 -10.14 8.86 -3.07
CA PRO A 51 -9.27 9.94 -3.52
C PRO A 51 -8.97 9.93 -5.02
N SER A 52 -8.94 8.77 -5.65
CA SER A 52 -8.75 8.61 -7.08
C SER A 52 -10.09 8.57 -7.84
N ARG A 53 -10.03 8.24 -9.13
CA ARG A 53 -11.23 7.96 -9.93
C ARG A 53 -11.45 6.47 -10.22
N TRP A 54 -10.73 5.58 -9.50
CA TRP A 54 -10.76 4.13 -9.71
C TRP A 54 -11.04 3.38 -8.41
N LEU A 55 -11.87 2.35 -8.51
CA LEU A 55 -12.12 1.43 -7.40
C LEU A 55 -11.08 0.31 -7.34
N GLY A 56 -10.92 -0.26 -6.15
CA GLY A 56 -10.16 -1.47 -5.92
C GLY A 56 -8.68 -1.25 -5.57
N GLY A 57 -8.20 -0.01 -5.52
CA GLY A 57 -6.83 0.29 -5.12
C GLY A 57 -5.81 -0.55 -5.90
N MET A 58 -4.90 -1.24 -5.19
CA MET A 58 -3.89 -2.10 -5.83
C MET A 58 -4.52 -3.28 -6.58
N THR A 59 -5.56 -3.92 -6.06
CA THR A 59 -6.25 -5.05 -6.72
C THR A 59 -6.83 -4.64 -8.06
N GLY A 60 -7.38 -3.43 -8.18
CA GLY A 60 -7.94 -2.89 -9.42
C GLY A 60 -6.98 -2.00 -10.23
N GLY A 61 -5.84 -1.62 -9.68
CA GLY A 61 -5.00 -0.55 -10.20
C GLY A 61 -3.57 -0.93 -10.54
N GLY A 62 -3.21 -2.22 -10.60
CA GLY A 62 -1.89 -2.62 -11.07
C GLY A 62 -1.15 -3.66 -10.25
N LEU A 63 -1.77 -4.30 -9.25
CA LEU A 63 -1.11 -5.37 -8.49
C LEU A 63 -0.76 -6.57 -9.36
N MET A 64 -1.58 -6.89 -10.36
CA MET A 64 -1.44 -7.95 -11.37
C MET A 64 -1.47 -9.37 -10.84
N HIS A 65 -0.84 -9.63 -9.71
CA HIS A 65 -0.84 -10.91 -9.02
C HIS A 65 -1.18 -10.67 -7.56
N ILE A 66 -2.25 -11.31 -7.11
CA ILE A 66 -2.70 -11.22 -5.73
C ILE A 66 -2.10 -12.40 -4.97
N ASP A 67 -1.30 -12.09 -3.97
CA ASP A 67 -0.72 -13.08 -3.08
C ASP A 67 -1.77 -13.52 -2.04
N TRP A 68 -2.04 -14.82 -1.98
CA TRP A 68 -3.12 -15.37 -1.16
C TRP A 68 -2.64 -15.93 0.19
N GLY A 69 -1.38 -16.26 0.28
CA GLY A 69 -0.89 -17.09 1.36
C GLY A 69 -1.46 -18.52 1.26
N ARG A 70 -1.96 -19.03 2.35
CA ARG A 70 -2.64 -20.33 2.35
C ARG A 70 -4.11 -20.15 1.97
N GLU A 71 -4.52 -20.93 1.00
CA GLU A 71 -5.85 -20.83 0.41
C GLU A 71 -6.98 -21.01 1.43
N GLU A 72 -6.75 -21.85 2.44
CA GLU A 72 -7.68 -22.06 3.54
C GLU A 72 -7.90 -20.83 4.43
N ALA A 73 -7.01 -19.84 4.42
CA ALA A 73 -7.19 -18.59 5.16
C ALA A 73 -8.06 -17.58 4.41
N VAL A 74 -8.17 -17.67 3.09
CA VAL A 74 -9.02 -16.78 2.30
C VAL A 74 -10.47 -17.21 2.39
N SER A 75 -11.32 -16.36 2.96
CA SER A 75 -12.71 -16.72 3.35
C SER A 75 -13.68 -15.55 3.19
N GLY A 76 -14.92 -15.73 3.62
CA GLY A 76 -15.96 -14.72 3.52
C GLY A 76 -16.30 -14.36 2.07
N SER A 77 -16.83 -13.18 1.89
CA SER A 77 -17.15 -12.65 0.56
C SER A 77 -15.90 -12.38 -0.29
N THR A 78 -14.70 -12.41 0.29
CA THR A 78 -13.43 -12.28 -0.43
C THR A 78 -13.17 -13.46 -1.37
N ARG A 79 -13.45 -14.69 -0.92
CA ARG A 79 -13.13 -15.91 -1.66
C ARG A 79 -13.72 -15.99 -3.06
N PRO A 80 -15.02 -15.72 -3.31
CA PRO A 80 -15.59 -15.78 -4.64
C PRO A 80 -15.14 -14.66 -5.58
N ILE A 81 -14.67 -13.52 -5.05
CA ILE A 81 -14.20 -12.38 -5.84
C ILE A 81 -12.84 -12.67 -6.44
N LEU A 82 -11.94 -13.26 -5.67
CA LEU A 82 -10.57 -13.52 -6.09
C LEU A 82 -10.50 -14.68 -7.09
N LYS A 83 -10.18 -14.37 -8.32
CA LYS A 83 -9.96 -15.35 -9.40
C LYS A 83 -8.59 -15.16 -10.02
N LYS A 84 -7.87 -16.27 -10.24
CA LYS A 84 -6.47 -16.26 -10.73
C LYS A 84 -6.31 -15.56 -12.09
N ASP A 85 -7.35 -15.57 -12.92
CA ASP A 85 -7.31 -15.04 -14.29
C ASP A 85 -7.94 -13.65 -14.43
N HIS A 86 -8.43 -13.05 -13.34
CA HIS A 86 -8.97 -11.70 -13.40
C HIS A 86 -7.87 -10.67 -13.59
N LYS A 87 -8.09 -9.77 -14.54
CA LYS A 87 -7.26 -8.57 -14.76
C LYS A 87 -7.79 -7.41 -13.92
N ASP A 88 -6.98 -6.37 -13.76
CA ASP A 88 -7.33 -5.18 -12.96
C ASP A 88 -8.69 -4.57 -13.36
N ALA A 89 -8.97 -4.43 -14.66
CA ALA A 89 -10.24 -3.89 -15.16
C ALA A 89 -11.45 -4.74 -14.74
N GLN A 90 -11.29 -6.07 -14.68
CA GLN A 90 -12.35 -6.98 -14.23
C GLN A 90 -12.62 -6.82 -12.73
N TYR A 91 -11.57 -6.65 -11.91
CA TYR A 91 -11.75 -6.34 -10.50
C TYR A 91 -12.46 -5.00 -10.29
N ARG A 92 -12.08 -3.94 -11.04
CA ARG A 92 -12.76 -2.65 -10.96
C ARG A 92 -14.25 -2.78 -11.29
N ALA A 93 -14.60 -3.53 -12.34
CA ALA A 93 -15.98 -3.78 -12.72
C ALA A 93 -16.76 -4.52 -11.62
N VAL A 94 -16.21 -5.62 -11.09
CA VAL A 94 -16.84 -6.38 -10.00
C VAL A 94 -17.07 -5.50 -8.78
N PHE A 95 -16.10 -4.69 -8.38
CA PHE A 95 -16.24 -3.79 -7.23
C PHE A 95 -17.30 -2.70 -7.47
N ALA A 96 -17.40 -2.15 -8.68
CA ALA A 96 -18.44 -1.19 -9.03
C ALA A 96 -19.84 -1.82 -8.97
N GLU A 97 -20.00 -3.01 -9.54
CA GLU A 97 -21.26 -3.78 -9.49
C GLU A 97 -21.67 -4.11 -8.06
N MET A 98 -20.73 -4.51 -7.20
CA MET A 98 -20.99 -4.80 -5.79
C MET A 98 -21.52 -3.58 -5.03
N LEU A 99 -20.86 -2.42 -5.17
CA LEU A 99 -21.28 -1.17 -4.53
C LEU A 99 -22.65 -0.70 -5.04
N GLN A 100 -22.87 -0.79 -6.34
CA GLN A 100 -24.16 -0.45 -6.96
C GLN A 100 -25.29 -1.35 -6.46
N ALA A 101 -25.08 -2.67 -6.44
CA ALA A 101 -26.06 -3.64 -5.95
C ALA A 101 -26.36 -3.47 -4.46
N ALA A 102 -25.39 -2.99 -3.67
CA ALA A 102 -25.57 -2.68 -2.25
C ALA A 102 -26.19 -1.29 -1.99
N GLY A 103 -26.45 -0.48 -3.02
CA GLY A 103 -27.00 0.87 -2.88
C GLY A 103 -26.03 1.86 -2.21
N VAL A 104 -24.72 1.64 -2.32
CA VAL A 104 -23.70 2.47 -1.72
C VAL A 104 -23.45 3.70 -2.58
N THR A 105 -23.43 4.89 -1.96
CA THR A 105 -23.01 6.13 -2.63
C THR A 105 -21.49 6.14 -2.78
N VAL A 106 -20.95 6.47 -3.96
CA VAL A 106 -19.51 6.61 -4.19
C VAL A 106 -19.18 8.03 -4.61
N LEU A 107 -18.20 8.64 -3.93
CA LEU A 107 -17.66 9.97 -4.21
C LEU A 107 -16.18 9.85 -4.59
N PHE A 108 -15.89 10.03 -5.87
CA PHE A 108 -14.54 9.98 -6.43
C PHE A 108 -13.80 11.31 -6.37
N GLU A 109 -12.49 11.27 -6.52
CA GLU A 109 -11.58 12.43 -6.63
C GLU A 109 -11.64 13.38 -5.44
N HIS A 110 -12.02 12.84 -4.29
CA HIS A 110 -12.08 13.61 -3.05
C HIS A 110 -11.17 13.01 -2.00
N ARG A 111 -10.26 13.82 -1.48
CA ARG A 111 -9.36 13.44 -0.38
C ARG A 111 -9.71 14.19 0.90
N VAL A 112 -9.41 13.58 2.05
CA VAL A 112 -9.69 14.21 3.34
C VAL A 112 -8.79 15.42 3.56
N GLY A 113 -9.40 16.59 3.70
CA GLY A 113 -8.71 17.85 4.02
C GLY A 113 -8.62 18.07 5.53
N ALA A 114 -9.77 18.01 6.23
CA ALA A 114 -9.85 18.21 7.66
C ALA A 114 -10.85 17.25 8.33
N VAL A 115 -10.67 17.05 9.64
CA VAL A 115 -11.54 16.23 10.47
C VAL A 115 -12.09 17.10 11.60
N GLU A 116 -13.40 17.19 11.71
CA GLU A 116 -14.09 17.77 12.86
C GLU A 116 -14.35 16.69 13.89
N LYS A 117 -13.85 16.88 15.10
CA LYS A 117 -13.96 15.93 16.20
C LYS A 117 -14.47 16.61 17.47
N SER A 118 -15.41 15.96 18.15
CA SER A 118 -15.97 16.43 19.41
C SER A 118 -16.28 15.26 20.32
N ALA A 119 -16.00 15.40 21.61
CA ALA A 119 -16.22 14.38 22.63
C ALA A 119 -15.65 13.01 22.24
N GLY A 120 -14.44 12.97 21.69
CA GLY A 120 -13.77 11.73 21.29
C GLY A 120 -14.28 11.10 19.99
N ALA A 121 -15.31 11.64 19.34
CA ALA A 121 -15.87 11.12 18.09
C ALA A 121 -15.67 12.09 16.92
N ILE A 122 -15.43 11.55 15.73
CA ILE A 122 -15.47 12.30 14.47
C ILE A 122 -16.92 12.67 14.20
N ARG A 123 -17.20 13.95 13.97
CA ARG A 123 -18.51 14.49 13.62
C ARG A 123 -18.69 14.61 12.12
N ALA A 124 -17.67 15.13 11.47
CA ALA A 124 -17.65 15.33 10.04
C ALA A 124 -16.21 15.32 9.50
N ILE A 125 -16.10 15.08 8.22
CA ILE A 125 -14.86 15.25 7.45
C ILE A 125 -15.08 16.29 6.35
N SER A 126 -14.14 17.21 6.20
CA SER A 126 -14.08 18.13 5.07
C SER A 126 -13.21 17.51 3.99
N LEU A 127 -13.73 17.48 2.77
CA LEU A 127 -13.09 16.84 1.63
C LEU A 127 -12.65 17.88 0.60
N ASP A 128 -11.45 17.70 0.11
CA ASP A 128 -10.88 18.47 -0.99
C ASP A 128 -11.14 17.76 -2.31
N LEU A 129 -11.61 18.49 -3.33
CA LEU A 129 -11.66 18.00 -4.71
C LEU A 129 -10.23 18.02 -5.28
N ALA A 130 -9.68 16.86 -5.63
CA ALA A 130 -8.29 16.68 -6.01
C ALA A 130 -8.15 15.65 -7.15
N PRO A 131 -8.67 15.93 -8.36
CA PRO A 131 -8.66 14.98 -9.46
C PRO A 131 -7.22 14.64 -9.88
N PHE A 132 -6.97 13.37 -10.15
CA PHE A 132 -5.70 12.86 -10.65
C PHE A 132 -5.48 13.33 -12.09
N ASP A 133 -4.23 13.50 -12.48
CA ASP A 133 -3.87 13.90 -13.84
C ASP A 133 -4.06 12.77 -14.87
N GLU A 134 -3.74 13.06 -16.12
CA GLU A 134 -3.88 12.13 -17.25
C GLU A 134 -2.89 10.94 -17.20
N THR A 135 -1.92 10.96 -16.29
CA THR A 135 -0.98 9.85 -16.04
C THR A 135 -1.30 9.08 -14.76
N GLY A 136 -2.41 9.40 -14.10
CA GLY A 136 -2.80 8.78 -12.84
C GLY A 136 -1.97 9.25 -11.64
N CYS A 137 -1.38 10.46 -11.70
CA CYS A 137 -0.65 11.05 -10.59
C CYS A 137 -1.59 11.94 -9.75
N PRO A 138 -1.60 11.81 -8.42
CA PRO A 138 -2.38 12.68 -7.56
C PRO A 138 -1.84 14.11 -7.57
N PRO A 139 -2.70 15.16 -7.46
CA PRO A 139 -2.24 16.53 -7.42
C PRO A 139 -1.61 16.89 -6.07
N ALA A 140 -0.56 17.72 -6.09
CA ALA A 140 0.07 18.25 -4.89
C ALA A 140 -0.90 19.15 -4.08
N ALA A 141 -1.60 20.05 -4.77
CA ALA A 141 -2.63 20.90 -4.22
C ALA A 141 -4.02 20.50 -4.73
N PRO A 142 -5.09 20.69 -3.95
CA PRO A 142 -6.43 20.40 -4.42
C PRO A 142 -6.89 21.43 -5.45
N MET A 143 -7.75 21.02 -6.37
CA MET A 143 -8.47 21.96 -7.26
C MET A 143 -9.41 22.86 -6.45
N LYS A 144 -10.06 22.30 -5.41
CA LYS A 144 -10.93 23.02 -4.50
C LYS A 144 -10.85 22.42 -3.10
N ALA A 145 -10.32 23.19 -2.16
CA ALA A 145 -10.31 22.82 -0.75
C ALA A 145 -11.73 22.91 -0.15
N GLY A 146 -12.06 21.98 0.77
CA GLY A 146 -13.35 21.97 1.45
C GLY A 146 -14.55 21.86 0.51
N ALA A 147 -14.41 21.14 -0.61
CA ALA A 147 -15.45 21.04 -1.66
C ALA A 147 -16.73 20.36 -1.16
N ARG A 148 -16.62 19.45 -0.19
CA ARG A 148 -17.73 18.70 0.41
C ARG A 148 -17.50 18.50 1.90
N VAL A 149 -18.59 18.32 2.65
CA VAL A 149 -18.56 17.94 4.07
C VAL A 149 -19.42 16.70 4.24
N ILE A 150 -18.84 15.66 4.83
CA ILE A 150 -19.55 14.39 5.09
C ILE A 150 -19.62 14.17 6.60
N ALA A 151 -20.83 14.04 7.12
CA ALA A 151 -21.11 13.60 8.46
C ALA A 151 -21.49 12.12 8.48
N ALA A 152 -21.00 11.37 9.47
CA ALA A 152 -21.39 9.97 9.66
C ALA A 152 -21.37 9.58 11.14
N LYS A 153 -22.13 8.56 11.49
CA LYS A 153 -22.11 7.99 12.86
C LYS A 153 -20.82 7.23 13.12
N VAL A 154 -20.35 6.44 12.12
CA VAL A 154 -19.11 5.66 12.17
C VAL A 154 -18.31 5.90 10.89
N PHE A 155 -17.00 5.96 11.04
CA PHE A 155 -16.03 6.10 9.96
C PHE A 155 -15.15 4.85 9.86
N ILE A 156 -14.74 4.49 8.63
CA ILE A 156 -13.80 3.39 8.38
C ILE A 156 -12.69 3.95 7.49
N ASP A 157 -11.45 3.95 7.98
CA ASP A 157 -10.29 4.34 7.18
C ASP A 157 -9.69 3.11 6.49
N CYS A 158 -9.96 2.97 5.21
CA CYS A 158 -9.40 1.94 4.35
C CYS A 158 -8.26 2.45 3.47
N SER A 159 -7.80 3.71 3.62
CA SER A 159 -6.67 4.20 2.85
C SER A 159 -5.38 3.45 3.16
N TYR A 160 -4.48 3.33 2.18
CA TYR A 160 -3.18 2.69 2.39
C TYR A 160 -2.25 3.50 3.30
N GLU A 161 -2.53 4.78 3.45
CA GLU A 161 -1.74 5.74 4.22
C GLU A 161 -2.28 6.03 5.62
N GLY A 162 -3.54 5.67 5.92
CA GLY A 162 -4.19 6.00 7.19
C GLY A 162 -4.44 7.50 7.37
N ASP A 163 -4.89 8.16 6.31
CA ASP A 163 -5.00 9.63 6.32
C ASP A 163 -6.13 10.13 7.20
N LEU A 164 -7.26 9.45 7.23
CA LEU A 164 -8.37 9.79 8.11
C LEU A 164 -7.99 9.51 9.57
N MET A 165 -7.35 8.38 9.84
CA MET A 165 -6.83 7.99 11.15
C MET A 165 -5.88 9.05 11.72
N ALA A 166 -4.89 9.45 10.92
CA ALA A 166 -3.89 10.44 11.34
C ALA A 166 -4.53 11.81 11.61
N ARG A 167 -5.43 12.27 10.74
CA ARG A 167 -6.15 13.56 10.92
C ARG A 167 -7.15 13.54 12.08
N ALA A 168 -7.64 12.35 12.44
CA ALA A 168 -8.47 12.18 13.65
C ALA A 168 -7.64 12.20 14.94
N GLY A 169 -6.31 12.32 14.87
CA GLY A 169 -5.42 12.35 16.03
C GLY A 169 -5.27 10.99 16.71
N VAL A 170 -5.44 9.90 15.98
CA VAL A 170 -5.19 8.53 16.46
C VAL A 170 -3.69 8.25 16.36
N ALA A 171 -3.12 7.62 17.40
CA ALA A 171 -1.71 7.27 17.45
C ALA A 171 -1.33 6.23 16.41
N TYR A 172 -0.18 6.41 15.77
CA TYR A 172 0.38 5.49 14.79
C TYR A 172 1.91 5.45 14.85
N ALA A 173 2.47 4.40 14.28
CA ALA A 173 3.89 4.25 13.99
C ALA A 173 4.12 4.11 12.48
N TYR A 174 5.34 4.34 12.01
CA TYR A 174 5.81 4.00 10.66
C TYR A 174 7.31 3.75 10.67
N GLY A 175 7.80 3.08 9.63
CA GLY A 175 9.18 2.58 9.61
C GLY A 175 9.31 1.29 10.43
N ARG A 176 10.55 0.91 10.77
CA ARG A 176 10.85 -0.33 11.51
C ARG A 176 11.00 -0.04 13.00
N GLU A 177 10.37 -0.85 13.84
CA GLU A 177 10.60 -0.85 15.28
C GLU A 177 11.90 -1.61 15.60
N ALA A 178 12.56 -1.24 16.71
CA ALA A 178 13.68 -2.02 17.24
C ALA A 178 13.21 -3.40 17.73
N LYS A 179 14.12 -4.38 17.74
CA LYS A 179 13.84 -5.71 18.31
C LYS A 179 13.32 -5.65 19.74
N SER A 180 13.80 -4.70 20.52
CA SER A 180 13.40 -4.50 21.91
C SER A 180 11.97 -4.00 22.10
N THR A 181 11.36 -3.36 21.08
CA THR A 181 10.05 -2.73 21.22
C THR A 181 8.95 -3.75 21.52
N TYR A 182 8.91 -4.86 20.79
CA TYR A 182 7.92 -5.93 20.99
C TYR A 182 8.59 -7.29 21.29
N GLY A 183 9.92 -7.33 21.35
CA GLY A 183 10.68 -8.57 21.54
C GLY A 183 10.63 -9.49 20.32
N GLU A 184 10.67 -8.91 19.14
CA GLU A 184 10.61 -9.61 17.86
C GLU A 184 12.02 -9.89 17.32
N SER A 185 12.33 -11.15 17.05
CA SER A 185 13.66 -11.55 16.58
C SER A 185 14.02 -11.02 15.19
N LEU A 186 13.01 -10.77 14.36
CA LEU A 186 13.15 -10.31 12.98
C LEU A 186 13.11 -8.79 12.83
N ALA A 187 12.71 -8.04 13.88
CA ALA A 187 12.51 -6.60 13.78
C ALA A 187 13.82 -5.79 13.66
N GLY A 188 13.66 -4.52 13.28
CA GLY A 188 14.73 -3.54 13.16
C GLY A 188 15.48 -3.61 11.84
N ALA A 189 16.52 -2.78 11.73
CA ALA A 189 17.39 -2.75 10.57
C ALA A 189 18.05 -4.11 10.34
N GLN A 190 18.22 -4.49 9.08
CA GLN A 190 18.80 -5.76 8.67
C GLN A 190 20.12 -5.54 7.92
N PRO A 191 20.99 -6.55 7.85
CA PRO A 191 22.19 -6.48 7.02
C PRO A 191 21.87 -6.19 5.55
N PRO A 192 22.82 -5.71 4.75
CA PRO A 192 22.62 -5.54 3.32
C PRO A 192 22.31 -6.87 2.63
N MET A 193 21.32 -6.86 1.74
CA MET A 193 20.98 -8.02 0.89
C MET A 193 22.04 -8.27 -0.17
N SER A 194 22.62 -7.21 -0.69
CA SER A 194 23.65 -7.28 -1.74
C SER A 194 24.59 -6.10 -1.62
N ILE A 195 25.88 -6.35 -1.89
CA ILE A 195 26.91 -5.32 -2.00
C ILE A 195 27.49 -5.43 -3.40
N TYR A 196 27.52 -4.30 -4.10
CA TYR A 196 28.04 -4.18 -5.46
C TYR A 196 29.37 -3.47 -5.43
N ALA A 197 30.37 -3.96 -6.15
CA ALA A 197 31.69 -3.35 -6.29
C ALA A 197 31.64 -2.12 -7.22
N ILE A 198 30.78 -1.17 -6.89
CA ILE A 198 30.56 0.09 -7.61
C ILE A 198 30.91 1.21 -6.66
N ASP A 199 31.77 2.13 -7.11
CA ASP A 199 32.07 3.34 -6.35
C ASP A 199 30.83 4.24 -6.27
N PRO A 200 30.40 4.64 -5.05
CA PRO A 200 29.14 5.37 -4.85
C PRO A 200 29.24 6.89 -5.08
N TYR A 201 30.43 7.43 -5.33
CA TYR A 201 30.66 8.87 -5.37
C TYR A 201 30.66 9.44 -6.78
N VAL A 202 30.28 10.71 -6.94
CA VAL A 202 30.27 11.40 -8.24
C VAL A 202 31.65 11.34 -8.89
N LYS A 203 32.72 11.68 -8.13
CA LYS A 203 34.10 11.39 -8.51
C LYS A 203 34.56 10.15 -7.78
N ALA A 204 34.94 9.12 -8.53
CA ALA A 204 35.37 7.85 -7.96
C ALA A 204 36.47 8.05 -6.90
N GLY A 205 36.30 7.43 -5.73
CA GLY A 205 37.22 7.52 -4.61
C GLY A 205 37.16 8.82 -3.81
N ASP A 206 36.29 9.77 -4.16
CA ASP A 206 36.18 11.06 -3.48
C ASP A 206 34.80 11.24 -2.80
N PRO A 207 34.67 10.93 -1.50
CA PRO A 207 33.43 11.12 -0.75
C PRO A 207 32.93 12.56 -0.71
N GLN A 208 33.83 13.55 -0.85
CA GLN A 208 33.48 14.97 -0.83
C GLN A 208 32.78 15.42 -2.12
N SER A 209 32.86 14.61 -3.18
CA SER A 209 32.19 14.90 -4.45
C SER A 209 30.67 14.65 -4.41
N GLY A 210 30.15 14.10 -3.33
CA GLY A 210 28.75 13.71 -3.18
C GLY A 210 28.44 12.33 -3.75
N LEU A 211 27.21 11.87 -3.52
CA LEU A 211 26.74 10.54 -3.94
C LEU A 211 26.21 10.55 -5.37
N LEU A 212 26.34 9.44 -6.06
CA LEU A 212 25.65 9.20 -7.32
C LEU A 212 24.13 9.33 -7.15
N PRO A 213 23.43 9.88 -8.16
CA PRO A 213 21.98 9.88 -8.18
C PRO A 213 21.41 8.45 -7.97
N GLY A 214 20.35 8.35 -7.21
CA GLY A 214 19.73 7.06 -6.85
C GLY A 214 20.23 6.46 -5.53
N LEU A 215 21.31 7.00 -4.96
CA LEU A 215 21.79 6.58 -3.63
C LEU A 215 21.21 7.47 -2.53
N GLN A 216 20.83 6.84 -1.43
CA GLN A 216 20.33 7.55 -0.26
C GLN A 216 21.48 7.89 0.69
N SER A 217 21.49 9.12 1.20
CA SER A 217 22.47 9.58 2.20
C SER A 217 22.05 9.23 3.64
N THR A 218 20.87 8.61 3.81
CA THR A 218 20.35 8.25 5.13
C THR A 218 21.30 7.27 5.80
N PRO A 219 21.74 7.55 7.05
CA PRO A 219 22.55 6.61 7.81
C PRO A 219 21.83 5.27 7.97
N VAL A 220 22.57 4.19 7.81
CA VAL A 220 22.07 2.85 8.07
C VAL A 220 22.04 2.63 9.58
N ALA A 221 20.86 2.32 10.13
CA ALA A 221 20.75 1.99 11.54
C ALA A 221 21.50 0.67 11.85
N PRO A 222 22.07 0.50 13.05
CA PRO A 222 22.62 -0.77 13.48
C PRO A 222 21.60 -1.90 13.39
N VAL A 223 22.08 -3.11 13.12
CA VAL A 223 21.20 -4.29 12.98
C VAL A 223 20.36 -4.49 14.25
N GLY A 224 19.05 -4.57 14.06
CA GLY A 224 18.08 -4.72 15.14
C GLY A 224 17.57 -3.42 15.75
N GLU A 225 18.14 -2.28 15.37
CA GLU A 225 17.68 -0.97 15.81
C GLU A 225 16.56 -0.41 14.91
N ALA A 226 15.79 0.53 15.47
CA ALA A 226 14.69 1.18 14.76
C ALA A 226 15.18 2.18 13.72
N ASP A 227 14.40 2.36 12.65
CA ASP A 227 14.54 3.49 11.73
C ASP A 227 13.18 3.92 11.14
N LYS A 228 13.19 4.94 10.28
CA LYS A 228 11.99 5.46 9.61
C LYS A 228 11.85 4.99 8.16
N LEU A 229 12.63 4.00 7.76
CA LEU A 229 12.53 3.45 6.41
C LEU A 229 11.31 2.53 6.29
N THR A 230 10.65 2.61 5.16
CA THR A 230 9.58 1.70 4.74
C THR A 230 10.05 0.89 3.53
N MET A 231 9.48 -0.28 3.32
CA MET A 231 9.76 -1.09 2.13
C MET A 231 9.60 -0.26 0.85
N GLY A 232 10.47 -0.44 -0.12
CA GLY A 232 10.46 0.32 -1.36
C GLY A 232 9.13 0.26 -2.11
N TYR A 233 8.65 1.42 -2.58
CA TYR A 233 7.44 1.54 -3.40
C TYR A 233 7.81 1.55 -4.88
N GLY A 234 6.83 1.26 -5.72
CA GLY A 234 6.99 1.35 -7.16
C GLY A 234 5.69 1.00 -7.88
N PHE A 235 5.74 0.98 -9.19
CA PHE A 235 4.63 0.56 -10.00
C PHE A 235 4.89 -0.83 -10.59
N ARG A 236 3.87 -1.63 -10.74
CA ARG A 236 3.94 -2.87 -11.50
C ARG A 236 3.47 -2.57 -12.92
N TRP A 237 4.45 -2.35 -13.81
CA TRP A 237 4.22 -2.01 -15.20
C TRP A 237 3.84 -3.23 -16.02
N ARG A 238 2.87 -3.08 -16.91
CA ARG A 238 2.48 -4.11 -17.87
C ARG A 238 3.23 -3.92 -19.17
N PHE A 239 4.40 -4.54 -19.28
CA PHE A 239 5.19 -4.51 -20.49
C PHE A 239 4.71 -5.55 -21.51
N VAL A 240 4.73 -5.15 -22.79
CA VAL A 240 4.49 -5.99 -23.96
C VAL A 240 5.69 -5.90 -24.88
N PHE A 241 6.19 -7.03 -25.33
CA PHE A 241 7.38 -7.12 -26.18
C PHE A 241 7.05 -7.58 -27.61
N LYS A 242 5.80 -7.96 -27.88
CA LYS A 242 5.28 -8.30 -29.22
C LYS A 242 3.83 -7.85 -29.33
N GLY A 243 3.45 -7.40 -30.53
CA GLY A 243 2.11 -6.93 -30.83
C GLY A 243 1.89 -5.45 -30.56
N GLU A 244 0.63 -5.03 -30.55
CA GLU A 244 0.27 -3.63 -30.31
C GLU A 244 0.57 -3.21 -28.87
N SER A 245 1.22 -2.08 -28.73
CA SER A 245 1.58 -1.50 -27.42
C SER A 245 1.50 0.02 -27.46
N LEU A 246 1.34 0.62 -26.28
CA LEU A 246 1.51 2.06 -26.11
C LEU A 246 2.99 2.37 -25.93
N PRO A 247 3.49 3.54 -26.42
CA PRO A 247 4.88 3.91 -26.27
C PRO A 247 5.24 4.21 -24.80
N ILE A 248 6.52 4.03 -24.48
CA ILE A 248 7.11 4.47 -23.21
C ILE A 248 7.99 5.66 -23.53
N GLU A 249 7.44 6.84 -23.37
CA GLU A 249 8.14 8.08 -23.60
C GLU A 249 9.06 8.44 -22.41
N PRO A 250 10.27 8.99 -22.64
CA PRO A 250 11.09 9.50 -21.56
C PRO A 250 10.35 10.63 -20.82
N PRO A 251 10.66 10.87 -19.53
CA PRO A 251 10.14 12.05 -18.85
C PRO A 251 10.68 13.32 -19.49
N ALA A 252 9.93 14.41 -19.44
CA ALA A 252 10.32 15.68 -20.05
C ALA A 252 11.65 16.24 -19.49
N ASN A 253 11.97 15.92 -18.25
CA ASN A 253 13.18 16.29 -17.54
C ASN A 253 14.24 15.17 -17.53
N TYR A 254 14.24 14.29 -18.54
CA TYR A 254 15.23 13.21 -18.63
C TYR A 254 16.65 13.76 -18.62
N ASP A 255 17.45 13.29 -17.67
CA ASP A 255 18.89 13.54 -17.59
C ASP A 255 19.64 12.21 -17.48
N PRO A 256 20.49 11.84 -18.46
CA PRO A 256 21.25 10.59 -18.43
C PRO A 256 22.21 10.49 -17.23
N LYS A 257 22.58 11.60 -16.60
CA LYS A 257 23.41 11.61 -15.38
C LYS A 257 22.70 10.96 -14.19
N GLN A 258 21.37 10.99 -14.16
CA GLN A 258 20.59 10.31 -13.12
C GLN A 258 20.77 8.79 -13.13
N PHE A 259 21.29 8.23 -14.22
CA PHE A 259 21.53 6.79 -14.41
C PHE A 259 23.01 6.41 -14.37
N GLU A 260 23.88 7.30 -13.88
CA GLU A 260 25.33 7.05 -13.79
C GLU A 260 25.67 5.82 -12.94
N LEU A 261 24.95 5.57 -11.86
CA LEU A 261 25.07 4.35 -11.05
C LEU A 261 24.96 3.08 -11.92
N TYR A 262 23.97 3.06 -12.80
CA TYR A 262 23.69 1.92 -13.67
C TYR A 262 24.68 1.82 -14.81
N ARG A 263 25.17 2.95 -15.33
CA ARG A 263 26.25 2.99 -16.33
C ARG A 263 27.52 2.34 -15.78
N ARG A 264 27.93 2.72 -14.58
CA ARG A 264 29.10 2.12 -13.90
C ARG A 264 28.90 0.64 -13.65
N ALA A 265 27.70 0.23 -13.24
CA ALA A 265 27.36 -1.17 -13.05
C ALA A 265 27.57 -1.98 -14.34
N PHE A 266 27.07 -1.51 -15.48
CA PHE A 266 27.25 -2.17 -16.77
C PHE A 266 28.72 -2.20 -17.20
N GLN A 267 29.46 -1.10 -17.05
CA GLN A 267 30.88 -1.02 -17.37
C GLN A 267 31.74 -1.99 -16.56
N GLN A 268 31.35 -2.27 -15.34
CA GLN A 268 32.01 -3.22 -14.44
C GLN A 268 31.49 -4.65 -14.59
N GLY A 269 30.59 -4.90 -15.52
CA GLY A 269 29.98 -6.21 -15.70
C GLY A 269 29.05 -6.65 -14.56
N VAL A 270 28.63 -5.70 -13.71
CA VAL A 270 27.69 -5.98 -12.61
C VAL A 270 26.31 -6.21 -13.19
N ASP A 271 25.73 -7.35 -12.88
CA ASP A 271 24.36 -7.66 -13.27
C ASP A 271 23.38 -6.88 -12.40
N ILE A 272 22.84 -5.80 -12.97
CA ILE A 272 21.84 -4.96 -12.31
C ILE A 272 20.41 -5.39 -12.61
N LEU A 273 20.24 -6.31 -13.54
CA LEU A 273 18.94 -6.75 -14.05
C LEU A 273 18.69 -8.19 -13.60
N SER A 274 18.39 -8.40 -12.33
CA SER A 274 17.95 -9.71 -11.88
C SER A 274 16.47 -9.88 -12.23
N GLY A 275 16.16 -10.88 -12.98
CA GLY A 275 14.80 -11.23 -13.31
C GLY A 275 14.64 -11.66 -14.75
N ARG A 276 13.60 -12.39 -15.01
CA ARG A 276 13.35 -13.08 -16.27
C ARG A 276 13.22 -12.15 -17.48
N VAL A 277 12.82 -10.89 -17.24
CA VAL A 277 12.49 -9.95 -18.31
C VAL A 277 13.72 -9.36 -18.97
N MET A 278 14.73 -9.03 -18.20
CA MET A 278 15.84 -8.20 -18.67
C MET A 278 17.16 -8.97 -18.83
N ARG A 279 17.22 -10.24 -18.44
CA ARG A 279 18.38 -11.13 -18.65
C ARG A 279 18.40 -11.84 -20.00
N GLY A 280 17.37 -11.63 -20.83
CA GLY A 280 17.21 -12.37 -22.08
C GLY A 280 16.86 -13.86 -21.89
N LYS A 281 16.56 -14.31 -20.68
CA LYS A 281 15.81 -15.54 -20.42
C LYS A 281 14.34 -15.21 -20.38
N VAL A 282 13.83 -14.79 -21.51
CA VAL A 282 12.40 -14.64 -21.76
C VAL A 282 11.84 -16.01 -22.16
N ASP A 283 12.50 -17.09 -21.73
CA ASP A 283 12.04 -18.46 -21.94
C ASP A 283 10.69 -18.64 -21.25
N GLY A 284 9.64 -18.62 -22.02
CA GLY A 284 8.25 -18.75 -21.55
C GLY A 284 7.38 -17.50 -21.72
N TRP A 285 7.92 -16.32 -22.04
CA TRP A 285 7.09 -15.17 -22.37
C TRP A 285 6.30 -15.38 -23.68
N GLU A 286 6.83 -16.17 -24.61
CA GLU A 286 6.10 -16.58 -25.80
C GLU A 286 4.81 -17.35 -25.46
N LYS A 287 4.81 -18.12 -24.37
CA LYS A 287 3.63 -18.83 -23.87
C LYS A 287 2.57 -17.90 -23.29
N SER A 288 2.95 -16.70 -22.85
CA SER A 288 2.03 -15.67 -22.36
C SER A 288 1.56 -14.68 -23.43
N GLY A 289 1.84 -14.97 -24.71
CA GLY A 289 1.49 -14.07 -25.81
C GLY A 289 2.37 -12.82 -25.87
N GLY A 290 3.60 -12.87 -25.37
CA GLY A 290 4.54 -11.74 -25.42
C GLY A 290 4.35 -10.74 -24.29
N ARG A 291 3.55 -11.04 -23.28
CA ARG A 291 3.28 -10.14 -22.16
C ARG A 291 4.14 -10.50 -20.96
N VAL A 292 4.87 -9.54 -20.46
CA VAL A 292 5.67 -9.69 -19.25
C VAL A 292 5.36 -8.55 -18.29
N TYR A 293 5.17 -8.90 -17.03
CA TYR A 293 4.79 -7.98 -15.99
C TYR A 293 5.98 -7.65 -15.10
N SER A 294 6.29 -6.39 -14.91
CA SER A 294 7.45 -5.90 -14.14
C SER A 294 7.36 -6.16 -12.64
N GLY A 295 6.44 -6.95 -12.19
CA GLY A 295 6.28 -7.26 -10.77
C GLY A 295 6.12 -8.74 -10.51
N GLY A 296 6.15 -9.51 -11.57
CA GLY A 296 5.75 -10.91 -11.53
C GLY A 296 6.81 -11.90 -11.09
N ALA A 297 7.82 -11.54 -10.31
CA ALA A 297 8.62 -12.54 -9.64
C ALA A 297 9.49 -11.89 -8.56
N GLY A 298 9.49 -12.46 -7.39
CA GLY A 298 10.35 -12.12 -6.26
C GLY A 298 11.86 -12.12 -6.52
N ASN A 299 12.28 -12.27 -7.76
CA ASN A 299 13.68 -12.22 -8.20
C ASN A 299 14.13 -10.82 -8.68
N LEU A 300 13.21 -9.90 -9.02
CA LEU A 300 13.57 -8.52 -9.38
C LEU A 300 13.98 -7.70 -8.16
N ALA A 301 13.54 -8.07 -7.01
CA ALA A 301 13.76 -7.33 -5.78
C ALA A 301 15.18 -7.48 -5.21
N ARG A 302 16.00 -8.37 -5.74
CA ARG A 302 17.42 -8.52 -5.36
C ARG A 302 18.36 -7.79 -6.31
N ALA A 303 17.81 -7.05 -7.28
CA ALA A 303 18.59 -6.33 -8.24
C ALA A 303 18.79 -4.89 -7.81
N LEU A 304 19.92 -4.34 -8.17
CA LEU A 304 20.16 -2.90 -8.04
C LEU A 304 19.09 -2.09 -8.78
N PHE A 305 18.63 -2.59 -9.92
CA PHE A 305 17.50 -2.04 -10.65
C PHE A 305 16.25 -2.92 -10.52
N ALA A 306 15.19 -2.33 -10.03
CA ALA A 306 13.82 -2.84 -10.13
C ALA A 306 12.90 -1.68 -10.53
N PRO A 307 11.67 -1.95 -11.03
CA PRO A 307 10.64 -0.93 -11.19
C PRO A 307 10.17 -0.32 -9.85
N THR A 308 10.98 -0.46 -8.85
CA THR A 308 10.89 0.06 -7.49
C THR A 308 12.19 0.80 -7.23
N ASN A 309 12.13 2.11 -7.13
CA ASN A 309 13.30 2.93 -6.85
C ASN A 309 13.53 2.95 -5.33
N TYR A 310 14.36 2.02 -4.84
CA TYR A 310 14.54 1.77 -3.41
C TYR A 310 15.10 2.98 -2.65
N GLY A 311 14.38 3.39 -1.60
CA GLY A 311 14.70 4.54 -0.76
C GLY A 311 14.09 5.86 -1.23
N HIS A 312 13.65 5.96 -2.48
CA HIS A 312 13.01 7.18 -3.00
C HIS A 312 11.57 7.39 -2.53
N ASN A 313 11.02 6.45 -1.78
CA ASN A 313 9.77 6.60 -1.05
C ASN A 313 9.95 7.14 0.37
N ALA A 314 11.18 7.48 0.78
CA ALA A 314 11.43 8.10 2.07
C ALA A 314 10.58 9.36 2.26
N GLY A 315 9.91 9.47 3.40
CA GLY A 315 8.97 10.55 3.68
C GLY A 315 7.56 10.37 3.14
N TYR A 316 7.25 9.35 2.34
CA TYR A 316 5.89 9.14 1.82
C TYR A 316 4.91 8.76 2.93
N ALA A 317 5.27 7.81 3.79
CA ALA A 317 4.37 7.23 4.78
C ALA A 317 3.72 8.29 5.68
N ASP A 318 4.48 9.29 6.09
CA ASP A 318 4.02 10.40 6.95
C ASP A 318 4.02 11.76 6.24
N GLY A 319 4.21 11.77 4.93
CA GLY A 319 4.23 12.97 4.10
C GLY A 319 2.85 13.59 3.91
N ASP A 320 2.83 14.88 3.62
CA ASP A 320 1.66 15.56 3.12
C ASP A 320 1.35 15.19 1.66
N TYR A 321 0.25 15.66 1.14
CA TYR A 321 -0.18 15.35 -0.23
C TYR A 321 0.80 15.85 -1.29
N ALA A 322 1.48 16.97 -1.05
CA ALA A 322 2.48 17.51 -1.98
C ALA A 322 3.73 16.62 -2.04
N THR A 323 4.22 16.19 -0.89
CA THR A 323 5.34 15.24 -0.77
C THR A 323 5.00 13.91 -1.47
N ARG A 324 3.81 13.38 -1.24
CA ARG A 324 3.36 12.11 -1.85
C ARG A 324 3.19 12.23 -3.36
N ALA A 325 2.61 13.32 -3.85
CA ALA A 325 2.46 13.57 -5.28
C ALA A 325 3.82 13.65 -5.98
N ARG A 326 4.80 14.33 -5.37
CA ARG A 326 6.17 14.40 -5.86
C ARG A 326 6.80 13.01 -5.94
N ILE A 327 6.73 12.22 -4.86
CA ILE A 327 7.30 10.86 -4.83
C ILE A 327 6.61 9.95 -5.86
N TRP A 328 5.29 10.03 -5.98
CA TRP A 328 4.53 9.28 -7.00
C TRP A 328 5.03 9.57 -8.41
N LYS A 329 5.17 10.86 -8.74
CA LYS A 329 5.68 11.32 -10.04
C LYS A 329 7.12 10.85 -10.28
N GLU A 330 7.99 10.96 -9.27
CA GLU A 330 9.38 10.50 -9.35
C GLU A 330 9.49 8.99 -9.61
N GLN A 331 8.61 8.18 -9.01
CA GLN A 331 8.56 6.74 -9.28
C GLN A 331 8.13 6.43 -10.72
N GLN A 332 7.17 7.17 -11.27
CA GLN A 332 6.79 7.04 -12.68
C GLN A 332 7.94 7.45 -13.61
N ASP A 333 8.55 8.61 -13.35
CA ASP A 333 9.62 9.17 -14.18
C ASP A 333 10.88 8.30 -14.12
N PHE A 334 11.17 7.68 -12.99
CA PHE A 334 12.29 6.74 -12.86
C PHE A 334 12.16 5.55 -13.83
N VAL A 335 11.01 4.90 -13.91
CA VAL A 335 10.81 3.75 -14.81
C VAL A 335 10.88 4.18 -16.28
N ARG A 336 10.28 5.33 -16.61
CA ARG A 336 10.32 5.91 -17.96
C ARG A 336 11.75 6.27 -18.38
N GLY A 337 12.47 6.97 -17.50
CA GLY A 337 13.85 7.36 -17.71
C GLY A 337 14.79 6.16 -17.82
N MET A 338 14.64 5.16 -16.96
CA MET A 338 15.40 3.92 -17.02
C MET A 338 15.14 3.16 -18.33
N THR A 339 13.90 3.08 -18.78
CA THR A 339 13.57 2.46 -20.06
C THR A 339 14.26 3.18 -21.22
N HIS A 340 14.27 4.51 -21.20
CA HIS A 340 14.97 5.31 -22.19
C HIS A 340 16.50 5.11 -22.13
N PHE A 341 17.07 5.12 -20.93
CA PHE A 341 18.49 4.84 -20.70
C PHE A 341 18.89 3.47 -21.27
N LEU A 342 18.12 2.42 -20.97
CA LEU A 342 18.37 1.08 -21.50
C LEU A 342 18.31 0.99 -23.03
N ARG A 343 17.53 1.86 -23.68
CA ARG A 343 17.41 1.94 -25.15
C ARG A 343 18.55 2.69 -25.82
N THR A 344 19.12 3.69 -25.15
CA THR A 344 19.97 4.69 -25.80
C THR A 344 21.42 4.67 -25.32
N ASP A 345 21.69 4.36 -24.04
CA ASP A 345 23.04 4.47 -23.49
C ASP A 345 24.00 3.43 -24.07
N PRO A 346 25.22 3.83 -24.47
CA PRO A 346 26.20 2.92 -25.08
C PRO A 346 26.74 1.85 -24.10
N SER A 347 26.66 2.07 -22.79
CA SER A 347 27.13 1.10 -21.79
C SER A 347 26.21 -0.12 -21.64
N VAL A 348 24.97 -0.02 -22.13
CA VAL A 348 23.98 -1.09 -22.02
C VAL A 348 24.32 -2.23 -22.97
N PRO A 349 24.45 -3.47 -22.49
CA PRO A 349 24.73 -4.63 -23.33
C PRO A 349 23.72 -4.79 -24.47
N ALA A 350 24.19 -5.11 -25.68
CA ALA A 350 23.38 -5.14 -26.90
C ALA A 350 22.07 -5.91 -26.78
N LYS A 351 22.11 -7.12 -26.16
CA LYS A 351 20.93 -7.94 -25.95
C LYS A 351 19.87 -7.27 -25.05
N GLN A 352 20.30 -6.54 -24.03
CA GLN A 352 19.40 -5.84 -23.12
C GLN A 352 18.81 -4.60 -23.79
N LYS A 353 19.60 -3.91 -24.61
CA LYS A 353 19.13 -2.80 -25.44
C LYS A 353 18.06 -3.26 -26.44
N GLU A 354 18.27 -4.38 -27.12
CA GLU A 354 17.29 -4.99 -28.04
C GLU A 354 15.95 -5.27 -27.34
N ILE A 355 16.00 -5.88 -26.14
CA ILE A 355 14.80 -6.13 -25.33
C ILE A 355 14.11 -4.81 -24.95
N ALA A 356 14.86 -3.83 -24.48
CA ALA A 356 14.30 -2.52 -24.11
C ALA A 356 13.66 -1.79 -25.30
N LEU A 357 14.24 -1.91 -26.50
CA LEU A 357 13.69 -1.34 -27.73
C LEU A 357 12.36 -2.01 -28.14
N SER A 358 12.20 -3.31 -27.87
CA SER A 358 10.99 -4.04 -28.17
C SER A 358 9.86 -3.84 -27.15
N ALA A 359 10.15 -3.24 -25.99
CA ALA A 359 9.17 -3.07 -24.92
C ALA A 359 8.18 -1.91 -25.21
N GLY A 360 6.91 -2.11 -24.92
CA GLY A 360 5.86 -1.09 -24.85
C GLY A 360 4.91 -1.38 -23.70
N LEU A 361 3.91 -0.55 -23.47
CA LEU A 361 2.88 -0.77 -22.44
C LEU A 361 1.68 -1.53 -23.02
N GLU A 362 1.05 -2.38 -22.22
CA GLU A 362 -0.12 -3.16 -22.61
C GLU A 362 -1.31 -2.23 -22.94
N LYS A 363 -1.74 -2.23 -24.20
CA LYS A 363 -2.95 -1.54 -24.64
C LYS A 363 -4.19 -2.23 -24.06
N GLY A 364 -5.16 -1.45 -23.61
CA GLY A 364 -6.40 -1.96 -22.99
C GLY A 364 -6.29 -2.23 -21.48
N ALA A 365 -5.12 -2.04 -20.86
CA ALA A 365 -4.95 -2.23 -19.42
C ALA A 365 -5.26 -0.94 -18.61
N PHE A 366 -4.64 0.17 -19.02
CA PHE A 366 -4.70 1.49 -18.37
C PHE A 366 -4.69 2.60 -19.41
N ASP A 367 -5.53 2.50 -20.43
CA ASP A 367 -5.55 3.44 -21.57
C ASP A 367 -5.93 4.86 -21.14
N ASP A 368 -6.79 4.97 -20.14
CA ASP A 368 -7.21 6.25 -19.53
C ASP A 368 -6.08 6.98 -18.78
N THR A 369 -4.97 6.30 -18.55
CA THR A 369 -3.75 6.87 -17.97
C THR A 369 -2.52 6.64 -18.86
N LYS A 370 -2.69 6.54 -20.17
CA LYS A 370 -1.61 6.33 -21.15
C LYS A 370 -0.79 5.05 -20.88
N GLY A 371 -1.41 4.04 -20.30
CA GLY A 371 -0.79 2.76 -19.95
C GLY A 371 -0.10 2.74 -18.58
N TYR A 372 -0.17 3.83 -17.81
CA TYR A 372 0.40 3.88 -16.47
C TYR A 372 -0.56 3.23 -15.45
N PRO A 373 -0.04 2.37 -14.54
CA PRO A 373 -0.88 1.78 -13.49
C PRO A 373 -1.54 2.84 -12.61
N HIS A 374 -2.78 2.62 -12.22
CA HIS A 374 -3.59 3.56 -11.45
C HIS A 374 -3.13 3.72 -9.99
N GLN A 375 -2.39 2.74 -9.45
CA GLN A 375 -2.03 2.70 -8.04
C GLN A 375 -0.53 2.49 -7.84
N LEU A 376 0.11 3.40 -7.10
CA LEU A 376 1.44 3.16 -6.54
C LEU A 376 1.36 2.02 -5.53
N TYR A 377 2.27 1.05 -5.62
CA TYR A 377 2.33 -0.05 -4.68
C TYR A 377 2.90 0.43 -3.34
N VAL A 378 2.03 0.97 -2.51
CA VAL A 378 2.31 1.32 -1.12
C VAL A 378 2.29 0.02 -0.32
N ARG A 379 3.48 -0.52 0.01
CA ARG A 379 3.60 -1.80 0.71
C ARG A 379 3.23 -1.70 2.18
N GLU A 380 3.55 -0.61 2.79
CA GLU A 380 3.24 -0.23 4.15
C GLU A 380 3.33 1.29 4.29
N ALA A 381 2.58 1.87 5.20
CA ALA A 381 2.71 3.28 5.55
C ALA A 381 2.57 3.44 7.07
N ARG A 382 1.60 4.24 7.53
CA ARG A 382 1.27 4.30 8.95
C ARG A 382 0.64 2.99 9.42
N ARG A 383 0.91 2.61 10.65
CA ARG A 383 0.26 1.50 11.36
C ARG A 383 -0.28 2.04 12.66
N MET A 384 -1.58 1.86 12.89
CA MET A 384 -2.23 2.29 14.13
C MET A 384 -1.53 1.70 15.35
N VAL A 385 -1.52 2.43 16.46
CA VAL A 385 -1.09 1.92 17.76
C VAL A 385 -2.29 1.86 18.69
N SER A 386 -2.86 0.68 18.82
CA SER A 386 -4.07 0.40 19.59
C SER A 386 -3.75 -0.38 20.87
N ASP A 387 -4.77 -0.84 21.57
CA ASP A 387 -4.61 -1.67 22.79
C ASP A 387 -4.07 -3.07 22.48
N TYR A 388 -4.14 -3.52 21.23
CA TYR A 388 -3.52 -4.74 20.75
C TYR A 388 -2.70 -4.45 19.48
N VAL A 389 -1.43 -4.75 19.53
CA VAL A 389 -0.54 -4.71 18.37
C VAL A 389 -0.27 -6.14 17.93
N VAL A 390 -0.66 -6.51 16.72
CA VAL A 390 -0.31 -7.81 16.13
C VAL A 390 1.20 -7.84 15.88
N THR A 391 1.86 -8.91 16.29
CA THR A 391 3.33 -9.03 16.28
C THR A 391 3.78 -10.36 15.68
N GLN A 392 5.10 -10.55 15.57
CA GLN A 392 5.71 -11.84 15.21
C GLN A 392 5.22 -12.98 16.10
N LYS A 393 4.91 -12.72 17.38
CA LYS A 393 4.40 -13.74 18.32
C LYS A 393 3.04 -14.31 17.91
N ASP A 394 2.19 -13.46 17.33
CA ASP A 394 0.91 -13.91 16.77
C ASP A 394 1.13 -14.83 15.56
N MET A 395 2.06 -14.44 14.67
CA MET A 395 2.42 -15.22 13.49
C MET A 395 3.06 -16.57 13.85
N GLU A 396 3.75 -16.65 14.99
CA GLU A 396 4.36 -17.86 15.53
C GLU A 396 3.39 -18.73 16.36
N GLY A 397 2.10 -18.36 16.42
CA GLY A 397 1.11 -19.09 17.23
C GLY A 397 1.30 -18.97 18.74
N LYS A 398 2.19 -18.07 19.20
CA LYS A 398 2.46 -17.84 20.64
C LYS A 398 1.44 -16.92 21.32
N ALA A 399 0.57 -16.29 20.55
CA ALA A 399 -0.54 -15.49 21.02
C ALA A 399 -1.87 -16.09 20.52
N ALA A 400 -2.90 -16.06 21.34
CA ALA A 400 -4.20 -16.63 21.03
C ALA A 400 -5.33 -15.63 21.37
N PRO A 401 -5.46 -14.53 20.62
CA PRO A 401 -6.53 -13.57 20.89
C PRO A 401 -7.91 -14.21 20.74
N ALA A 402 -8.82 -13.90 21.66
CA ALA A 402 -10.17 -14.46 21.70
C ALA A 402 -11.17 -13.72 20.80
N ASP A 403 -10.81 -12.50 20.36
CA ASP A 403 -11.65 -11.57 19.60
C ASP A 403 -11.28 -11.51 18.11
N SER A 404 -11.03 -12.66 17.50
CA SER A 404 -10.59 -12.74 16.09
C SER A 404 -11.66 -12.26 15.11
N VAL A 405 -11.29 -11.39 14.20
CA VAL A 405 -12.14 -10.88 13.11
C VAL A 405 -11.64 -11.27 11.72
N GLY A 406 -10.61 -12.09 11.66
CA GLY A 406 -10.04 -12.65 10.46
C GLY A 406 -8.80 -13.47 10.77
N ILE A 407 -8.35 -14.22 9.77
CA ILE A 407 -7.08 -14.96 9.85
C ILE A 407 -6.18 -14.56 8.69
N ALA A 408 -4.88 -14.54 8.94
CA ALA A 408 -3.85 -14.33 7.94
C ALA A 408 -2.90 -15.53 7.89
N SER A 409 -2.12 -15.65 6.81
CA SER A 409 -1.26 -16.83 6.60
C SER A 409 -0.10 -16.58 5.66
N TYR A 410 0.14 -15.34 5.27
CA TYR A 410 1.30 -15.05 4.44
C TYR A 410 2.58 -15.07 5.30
N GLY A 411 3.70 -15.44 4.68
CA GLY A 411 4.98 -15.38 5.37
C GLY A 411 5.50 -13.95 5.53
N VAL A 412 6.62 -13.81 6.22
CA VAL A 412 7.34 -12.53 6.27
C VAL A 412 7.88 -12.22 4.87
N ASP A 413 7.36 -11.17 4.25
CA ASP A 413 7.75 -10.71 2.92
C ASP A 413 8.25 -9.26 2.99
N GLU A 414 9.51 -9.13 3.35
CA GLU A 414 10.21 -7.85 3.41
C GLU A 414 10.90 -7.53 2.08
N TRP A 415 10.69 -6.31 1.60
CA TRP A 415 11.30 -5.76 0.40
C TRP A 415 12.45 -4.81 0.76
N PRO A 416 13.46 -4.63 -0.14
CA PRO A 416 14.54 -3.68 0.11
C PRO A 416 14.03 -2.28 0.46
N TYR A 417 14.79 -1.62 1.33
CA TYR A 417 14.44 -0.31 1.88
C TYR A 417 15.15 0.84 1.18
N ALA A 418 16.43 0.68 0.90
CA ALA A 418 17.25 1.73 0.32
C ALA A 418 18.47 1.17 -0.42
N THR A 419 18.99 1.96 -1.35
CA THR A 419 20.32 1.78 -1.94
C THR A 419 21.23 2.85 -1.36
N VAL A 420 22.31 2.45 -0.68
CA VAL A 420 23.17 3.34 0.13
C VAL A 420 24.65 3.12 -0.15
N PRO A 421 25.52 4.09 0.16
CA PRO A 421 26.96 3.86 0.22
C PRO A 421 27.30 3.06 1.48
N LEU A 422 28.16 2.05 1.35
CA LEU A 422 28.68 1.25 2.45
C LEU A 422 30.13 0.84 2.14
N ASP A 423 31.08 1.27 2.95
CA ASP A 423 32.52 0.96 2.81
C ASP A 423 33.06 1.20 1.40
N GLY A 424 32.73 2.36 0.79
CA GLY A 424 33.15 2.74 -0.54
C GLY A 424 32.51 1.92 -1.68
N LYS A 425 31.43 1.20 -1.40
CA LYS A 425 30.65 0.38 -2.34
C LYS A 425 29.18 0.74 -2.27
N VAL A 426 28.41 0.25 -3.22
CA VAL A 426 26.96 0.38 -3.23
C VAL A 426 26.32 -0.83 -2.57
N ALA A 427 25.50 -0.61 -1.56
CA ALA A 427 24.75 -1.63 -0.86
C ALA A 427 23.24 -1.49 -1.05
N LEU A 428 22.57 -2.60 -1.32
CA LEU A 428 21.10 -2.69 -1.29
C LEU A 428 20.69 -3.19 0.09
N MET A 429 20.07 -2.31 0.87
CA MET A 429 19.61 -2.61 2.21
C MET A 429 18.27 -3.33 2.17
N GLY A 430 18.15 -4.43 2.90
CA GLY A 430 16.97 -5.25 2.85
C GLY A 430 16.60 -5.89 4.17
N GLY A 431 15.69 -6.83 4.07
CA GLY A 431 15.17 -7.63 5.16
C GLY A 431 15.02 -9.09 4.75
N TYR A 432 14.11 -9.78 5.40
CA TYR A 432 13.83 -11.18 5.10
C TYR A 432 13.06 -11.30 3.79
N TYR A 433 13.75 -11.85 2.81
CA TYR A 433 13.25 -11.99 1.47
C TYR A 433 12.60 -13.33 1.26
N SER A 434 11.51 -13.35 0.52
CA SER A 434 10.83 -14.56 0.09
C SER A 434 10.21 -15.42 1.18
N MET A 435 9.09 -14.92 1.72
CA MET A 435 8.09 -15.77 2.37
C MET A 435 8.68 -16.72 3.42
N LEU A 436 9.42 -16.16 4.38
CA LEU A 436 9.78 -16.91 5.57
C LEU A 436 8.48 -17.22 6.33
N TYR A 437 7.96 -18.42 6.14
CA TYR A 437 6.83 -18.90 6.91
C TYR A 437 7.32 -19.26 8.31
N LEU A 438 6.75 -18.56 9.29
CA LEU A 438 6.95 -18.92 10.70
C LEU A 438 6.01 -20.10 10.98
N GLU A 439 6.49 -21.31 10.68
CA GLU A 439 5.67 -22.51 10.77
C GLU A 439 5.44 -22.91 12.24
N ASP A 440 4.19 -22.96 12.60
CA ASP A 440 3.68 -23.54 13.83
C ASP A 440 2.73 -24.71 13.52
N GLU A 441 2.05 -25.23 14.53
CA GLU A 441 1.05 -26.31 14.38
C GLU A 441 -0.14 -25.92 13.46
N HIS A 442 -0.36 -24.62 13.22
CA HIS A 442 -1.37 -24.09 12.30
C HIS A 442 -0.79 -23.70 10.94
N ARG A 443 0.44 -24.09 10.65
CA ARG A 443 1.11 -23.85 9.36
C ARG A 443 1.25 -22.37 9.02
N GLY A 444 1.53 -21.53 10.02
CA GLY A 444 1.67 -20.09 9.87
C GLY A 444 0.34 -19.35 9.65
N ILE A 445 -0.81 -19.98 9.97
CA ILE A 445 -2.11 -19.32 10.01
C ILE A 445 -2.33 -18.75 11.41
N TYR A 446 -2.61 -17.46 11.49
CA TYR A 446 -2.80 -16.78 12.77
C TYR A 446 -4.03 -15.86 12.76
N ARG A 447 -4.52 -15.53 13.96
CA ARG A 447 -5.69 -14.69 14.16
C ARG A 447 -5.34 -13.22 14.14
N ILE A 448 -6.25 -12.40 13.59
CA ILE A 448 -6.19 -10.95 13.69
C ILE A 448 -7.35 -10.51 14.60
N PRO A 449 -7.06 -9.93 15.77
CA PRO A 449 -8.09 -9.58 16.74
C PRO A 449 -8.82 -8.28 16.38
N TYR A 450 -10.07 -8.15 16.84
CA TYR A 450 -10.89 -6.94 16.68
C TYR A 450 -10.20 -5.70 17.22
N ARG A 451 -9.56 -5.82 18.38
CA ARG A 451 -8.81 -4.72 19.03
C ARG A 451 -7.69 -4.15 18.17
N SER A 452 -7.20 -4.87 17.16
CA SER A 452 -6.19 -4.34 16.25
C SER A 452 -6.74 -3.45 15.13
N ILE A 453 -8.06 -3.46 14.89
CA ILE A 453 -8.69 -2.62 13.88
C ILE A 453 -9.49 -1.43 14.46
N VAL A 454 -9.51 -1.28 15.79
CA VAL A 454 -10.11 -0.13 16.47
C VAL A 454 -9.05 0.67 17.22
N PRO A 455 -9.10 2.00 17.22
CA PRO A 455 -8.18 2.84 18.00
C PRO A 455 -8.44 2.70 19.50
N LYS A 456 -7.52 3.22 20.31
CA LYS A 456 -7.77 3.38 21.75
C LYS A 456 -9.00 4.25 21.96
N LYS A 457 -9.85 3.87 22.91
CA LYS A 457 -11.15 4.53 23.14
C LYS A 457 -11.03 6.00 23.50
N ASP A 458 -9.98 6.37 24.23
CA ASP A 458 -9.67 7.75 24.58
C ASP A 458 -9.23 8.60 23.38
N GLN A 459 -8.80 7.98 22.28
CA GLN A 459 -8.38 8.68 21.08
C GLN A 459 -9.53 8.87 20.08
N CYS A 460 -10.30 7.82 19.76
CA CYS A 460 -11.43 7.96 18.86
C CYS A 460 -12.47 6.84 19.06
N THR A 461 -13.73 7.21 19.26
CA THR A 461 -14.80 6.26 19.63
C THR A 461 -15.62 5.74 18.46
N ASN A 462 -15.46 6.27 17.25
CA ASN A 462 -16.27 5.93 16.08
C ASN A 462 -15.46 5.73 14.79
N LEU A 463 -14.21 5.26 14.90
CA LEU A 463 -13.33 4.98 13.77
C LEU A 463 -12.90 3.50 13.78
N LEU A 464 -12.87 2.86 12.59
CA LEU A 464 -12.24 1.57 12.36
C LEU A 464 -11.13 1.71 11.30
N VAL A 465 -10.05 0.93 11.42
CA VAL A 465 -8.85 1.05 10.59
C VAL A 465 -8.36 -0.34 10.14
N PRO A 466 -9.01 -0.96 9.14
CA PRO A 466 -8.70 -2.33 8.73
C PRO A 466 -7.46 -2.47 7.82
N VAL A 467 -6.94 -1.38 7.22
CA VAL A 467 -5.78 -1.40 6.32
C VAL A 467 -4.50 -1.00 7.05
N CYS A 468 -4.48 0.18 7.65
CA CYS A 468 -3.40 0.63 8.54
C CYS A 468 -3.57 0.05 9.96
N VAL A 469 -3.85 -1.25 10.03
CA VAL A 469 -4.15 -2.00 11.24
C VAL A 469 -3.03 -1.88 12.28
N SER A 470 -3.38 -2.04 13.55
CA SER A 470 -2.41 -2.04 14.64
C SER A 470 -1.55 -3.30 14.59
N ALA A 471 -0.38 -3.16 14.01
CA ALA A 471 0.58 -4.24 13.82
C ALA A 471 2.01 -3.71 13.91
N SER A 472 2.94 -4.56 14.33
CA SER A 472 4.38 -4.30 14.18
C SER A 472 4.76 -4.25 12.71
N HIS A 473 5.93 -3.71 12.40
CA HIS A 473 6.46 -3.75 11.05
C HIS A 473 6.54 -5.20 10.52
N ILE A 474 7.04 -6.15 11.33
CA ILE A 474 7.16 -7.55 10.93
C ILE A 474 5.78 -8.17 10.65
N ALA A 475 4.80 -7.99 11.52
CA ALA A 475 3.47 -8.52 11.28
C ALA A 475 2.81 -7.87 10.04
N MET A 476 3.06 -6.59 9.77
CA MET A 476 2.55 -5.91 8.59
C MET A 476 3.08 -6.53 7.29
N THR A 477 4.29 -7.08 7.26
CA THR A 477 4.83 -7.77 6.06
C THR A 477 3.98 -8.96 5.61
N SER A 478 3.21 -9.55 6.54
CA SER A 478 2.27 -10.64 6.30
C SER A 478 0.83 -10.16 6.11
N ILE A 479 0.38 -9.21 6.95
CA ILE A 479 -1.02 -8.74 6.95
C ILE A 479 -1.35 -7.94 5.69
N ARG A 480 -0.40 -7.23 5.10
CA ARG A 480 -0.56 -6.32 3.96
C ARG A 480 -1.03 -6.96 2.65
N MET A 481 -1.36 -8.24 2.64
CA MET A 481 -1.90 -8.91 1.47
C MET A 481 -3.37 -8.52 1.25
N GLU A 482 -3.72 -8.19 0.00
CA GLU A 482 -5.06 -7.70 -0.36
C GLU A 482 -6.20 -8.61 0.16
N PRO A 483 -6.11 -9.96 0.11
CA PRO A 483 -7.17 -10.81 0.66
C PRO A 483 -7.39 -10.62 2.17
N VAL A 484 -6.32 -10.34 2.93
CA VAL A 484 -6.41 -10.08 4.37
C VAL A 484 -7.10 -8.75 4.61
N TRP A 485 -6.72 -7.70 3.90
CA TRP A 485 -7.37 -6.40 4.01
C TRP A 485 -8.85 -6.44 3.59
N MET A 486 -9.21 -7.24 2.58
CA MET A 486 -10.61 -7.45 2.20
C MET A 486 -11.42 -8.10 3.34
N ILE A 487 -10.87 -9.12 3.99
CA ILE A 487 -11.49 -9.80 5.15
C ILE A 487 -11.66 -8.82 6.31
N LEU A 488 -10.64 -8.04 6.64
CA LEU A 488 -10.70 -7.05 7.71
C LEU A 488 -11.68 -5.91 7.39
N GLY A 489 -11.76 -5.50 6.12
CA GLY A 489 -12.75 -4.54 5.65
C GLY A 489 -14.19 -5.04 5.84
N GLU A 490 -14.47 -6.28 5.44
CA GLU A 490 -15.78 -6.92 5.65
C GLU A 490 -16.13 -6.93 7.15
N SER A 491 -15.20 -7.31 8.01
CA SER A 491 -15.39 -7.33 9.47
C SER A 491 -15.64 -5.92 10.03
N ALA A 492 -14.89 -4.92 9.56
CA ALA A 492 -15.07 -3.52 9.97
C ALA A 492 -16.46 -2.99 9.58
N GLY A 493 -16.95 -3.35 8.38
CA GLY A 493 -18.30 -2.96 7.92
C GLY A 493 -19.41 -3.53 8.79
N VAL A 494 -19.33 -4.82 9.16
CA VAL A 494 -20.28 -5.46 10.08
C VAL A 494 -20.24 -4.78 11.46
N ALA A 495 -19.04 -4.58 12.00
CA ALA A 495 -18.85 -3.95 13.31
C ALA A 495 -19.37 -2.50 13.34
N ALA A 496 -19.12 -1.74 12.28
CA ALA A 496 -19.64 -0.37 12.13
C ALA A 496 -21.16 -0.33 12.20
N SER A 497 -21.85 -1.25 11.51
CA SER A 497 -23.32 -1.34 11.54
C SER A 497 -23.86 -1.74 12.91
N LEU A 498 -23.17 -2.64 13.62
CA LEU A 498 -23.53 -2.98 15.01
C LEU A 498 -23.39 -1.77 15.93
N ALA A 499 -22.28 -1.03 15.83
CA ALA A 499 -22.07 0.19 16.61
C ALA A 499 -23.15 1.25 16.32
N VAL A 500 -23.51 1.44 15.03
CA VAL A 500 -24.59 2.36 14.60
C VAL A 500 -25.93 1.95 15.20
N LYS A 501 -26.30 0.68 15.11
CA LYS A 501 -27.60 0.16 15.61
C LYS A 501 -27.71 0.28 17.13
N ALA A 502 -26.62 -0.01 17.84
CA ALA A 502 -26.59 0.05 19.30
C ALA A 502 -26.36 1.48 19.85
N GLY A 503 -25.93 2.42 18.99
CA GLY A 503 -25.56 3.77 19.44
C GLY A 503 -24.33 3.79 20.37
N THR A 504 -23.42 2.82 20.22
CA THR A 504 -22.24 2.64 21.08
C THR A 504 -20.95 3.04 20.37
N SER A 505 -19.86 3.15 21.12
CA SER A 505 -18.53 3.26 20.53
C SER A 505 -18.15 1.95 19.82
N VAL A 506 -17.27 2.05 18.80
CA VAL A 506 -16.81 0.85 18.07
C VAL A 506 -16.04 -0.12 18.98
N GLN A 507 -15.42 0.36 20.05
CA GLN A 507 -14.73 -0.47 21.05
C GLN A 507 -15.70 -1.29 21.92
N ASP A 508 -16.94 -0.83 22.05
CA ASP A 508 -17.97 -1.46 22.89
C ASP A 508 -18.88 -2.45 22.12
N VAL A 509 -18.60 -2.67 20.82
CA VAL A 509 -19.32 -3.68 20.04
C VAL A 509 -19.07 -5.05 20.66
N PRO A 510 -20.13 -5.75 21.14
CA PRO A 510 -19.95 -7.05 21.78
C PRO A 510 -19.45 -8.09 20.76
N TYR A 511 -18.31 -8.72 21.04
CA TYR A 511 -17.78 -9.76 20.16
C TYR A 511 -18.76 -10.95 20.01
N ALA A 512 -19.56 -11.24 21.04
CA ALA A 512 -20.60 -12.24 20.99
C ALA A 512 -21.70 -11.96 19.94
N GLU A 513 -21.90 -10.68 19.56
CA GLU A 513 -22.81 -10.28 18.48
C GLU A 513 -22.09 -10.22 17.12
N LEU A 514 -20.83 -9.82 17.11
CA LEU A 514 -20.02 -9.72 15.90
C LEU A 514 -19.67 -11.10 15.34
N TYR A 515 -19.20 -12.01 16.18
CA TYR A 515 -18.75 -13.35 15.79
C TYR A 515 -19.76 -14.15 14.95
N PRO A 516 -21.04 -14.32 15.36
CA PRO A 516 -22.01 -15.08 14.57
C PRO A 516 -22.31 -14.43 13.22
N LYS A 517 -22.25 -13.09 13.11
CA LYS A 517 -22.44 -12.38 11.84
C LYS A 517 -21.30 -12.64 10.87
N LEU A 518 -20.04 -12.60 11.33
CA LEU A 518 -18.88 -12.94 10.51
C LEU A 518 -18.95 -14.40 10.04
N ARG A 519 -19.36 -15.31 10.91
CA ARG A 519 -19.56 -16.73 10.57
C ARG A 519 -20.66 -16.93 9.53
N ALA A 520 -21.76 -16.16 9.61
CA ALA A 520 -22.84 -16.18 8.62
C ALA A 520 -22.39 -15.73 7.23
N LEU A 521 -21.36 -14.88 7.15
CA LEU A 521 -20.68 -14.50 5.91
C LEU A 521 -19.66 -15.55 5.43
N THR A 522 -19.60 -16.71 6.07
CA THR A 522 -18.60 -17.77 5.83
C THR A 522 -17.17 -17.36 6.13
N GLN A 523 -16.99 -16.29 6.88
CA GLN A 523 -15.67 -15.81 7.26
C GLN A 523 -15.03 -16.75 8.30
N LYS A 524 -13.76 -17.05 8.09
CA LYS A 524 -12.97 -17.84 9.02
C LYS A 524 -12.33 -16.91 10.03
N VAL A 525 -12.71 -17.04 11.27
CA VAL A 525 -12.16 -16.29 12.41
C VAL A 525 -11.46 -17.22 13.39
N ASP A 526 -11.64 -18.54 13.22
CA ASP A 526 -10.99 -19.57 14.02
C ASP A 526 -9.87 -20.24 13.25
N LEU A 527 -8.84 -20.67 13.95
CA LEU A 527 -7.76 -21.45 13.36
C LEU A 527 -8.28 -22.80 12.86
N PRO A 528 -7.73 -23.34 11.76
CA PRO A 528 -8.10 -24.68 11.30
C PRO A 528 -7.76 -25.71 12.38
N LYS A 529 -8.62 -26.75 12.50
CA LYS A 529 -8.34 -27.87 13.40
C LYS A 529 -7.00 -28.53 13.03
N LYS A 530 -6.23 -28.92 14.04
CA LYS A 530 -5.00 -29.67 13.86
C LYS A 530 -5.30 -30.90 12.97
N LYS A 531 -4.49 -31.09 11.93
CA LYS A 531 -4.51 -32.40 11.27
C LYS A 531 -3.94 -33.41 12.27
N GLU A 532 -4.74 -34.39 12.67
CA GLU A 532 -4.22 -35.55 13.38
C GLU A 532 -3.14 -36.17 12.50
N THR A 533 -1.89 -36.07 12.94
CA THR A 533 -0.80 -36.83 12.35
C THR A 533 -1.11 -38.30 12.64
N LYS A 534 -1.53 -39.06 11.62
CA LYS A 534 -1.59 -40.51 11.77
C LYS A 534 -0.20 -40.96 12.24
N PRO A 535 -0.10 -41.70 13.34
CA PRO A 535 1.19 -42.25 13.74
C PRO A 535 1.74 -43.07 12.57
N LYS A 536 3.01 -42.83 12.22
CA LYS A 536 3.74 -43.60 11.20
C LYS A 536 3.88 -45.02 11.63
#